data_bd1a51f4e1f70e246fe646edf1aa277e
#
_entry.id   bd1a51f4e1f70e246fe646edf1aa277e
#
_cell.length_a   1.000
_cell.length_b   1.000
_cell.length_c   1.000
_cell.angle_alpha   90.00
_cell.angle_beta   90.00
_cell.angle_gamma   90.00
#
_symmetry.space_group_name_H-M   'P 1'
#
loop_
_entity.id
_entity.type
_entity.pdbx_description
1 polymer ?
#
loop_
_entity_poly.entity_id
_entity_poly.type
_entity_poly.pdbx_seq_one_letter_code
_entity_poly.pdbx_strand_id
1 'polypeptide(L)'
;MENWSVPEDDRPYIRPARSFNPWLAVAAIGALAWALAFYFRTWLEPTPPAPPPASAVEAPAAPAAEPAIRHPLEAAGDAPATLPSLENSDSMMRDSVSRLIGGKAFADMVVPYQLVRRIVATVDNLPRRTAATRAMPLNAVPGGFAAVTNGEQTAVDTVNYRRYVPYVNVVAAIDAPALVRGYVRLYPLFQRAYEELGFPGKYFNDRLMEAIDDLLETPELDAPAKLLRPRVLFEFADPDLEMRSAGQKILLRIGPENAARVKEKLWEVRRELLAASGRR
;
A
#
# COMPACT_ATOMS: atom_id res chain seq x y z
N MET A 1 50.35 66.87 9.22
CA MET A 1 49.12 66.49 8.51
C MET A 1 49.53 65.80 7.22
N GLU A 2 49.71 64.50 7.26
CA GLU A 2 50.08 63.68 6.08
C GLU A 2 48.82 63.20 5.37
N ASN A 3 48.74 63.57 4.11
CA ASN A 3 47.63 63.26 3.26
C ASN A 3 47.89 61.88 2.65
N TRP A 4 47.20 60.85 3.15
CA TRP A 4 47.23 59.48 2.63
C TRP A 4 46.32 59.42 1.39
N SER A 5 46.87 59.41 0.21
CA SER A 5 46.14 59.09 -1.02
C SER A 5 46.18 57.59 -1.28
N VAL A 6 44.99 56.96 -1.26
CA VAL A 6 44.81 55.53 -1.63
C VAL A 6 45.04 55.36 -3.13
N PRO A 7 45.83 54.36 -3.57
CA PRO A 7 46.02 54.07 -5.01
C PRO A 7 44.71 53.57 -5.63
N GLU A 8 44.43 54.04 -6.84
CA GLU A 8 43.18 53.87 -7.58
C GLU A 8 43.07 52.50 -8.31
N ASP A 9 43.90 51.50 -7.98
CA ASP A 9 44.10 50.29 -8.78
C ASP A 9 43.53 49.01 -8.16
N ASP A 10 42.73 49.07 -7.11
CA ASP A 10 42.12 47.91 -6.43
C ASP A 10 40.60 47.79 -6.65
N ARG A 11 40.08 48.16 -7.81
CA ARG A 11 38.69 47.88 -8.17
C ARG A 11 38.57 46.44 -8.69
N PRO A 12 37.72 45.58 -8.04
CA PRO A 12 37.52 44.22 -8.56
C PRO A 12 36.91 44.29 -9.95
N TYR A 13 37.58 43.63 -10.91
CA TYR A 13 37.13 43.49 -12.27
C TYR A 13 35.83 42.68 -12.32
N ILE A 14 34.68 43.37 -12.45
CA ILE A 14 33.38 42.74 -12.67
C ILE A 14 33.32 42.31 -14.12
N ARG A 15 33.43 40.99 -14.36
CA ARG A 15 33.18 40.42 -15.69
C ARG A 15 31.75 40.72 -16.12
N PRO A 16 31.48 41.26 -17.30
CA PRO A 16 30.13 41.46 -17.78
C PRO A 16 29.42 40.10 -17.87
N ALA A 17 28.23 40.02 -17.29
CA ALA A 17 27.39 38.85 -17.40
C ALA A 17 27.10 38.56 -18.89
N ARG A 18 27.43 37.35 -19.33
CA ARG A 18 27.08 36.89 -20.69
C ARG A 18 25.55 37.04 -20.82
N SER A 19 25.12 37.83 -21.78
CA SER A 19 23.74 38.00 -22.14
C SER A 19 23.19 36.63 -22.57
N PHE A 20 22.34 36.05 -21.73
CA PHE A 20 21.60 34.84 -22.05
C PHE A 20 20.59 35.18 -23.15
N ASN A 21 20.80 34.63 -24.35
CA ASN A 21 19.86 34.83 -25.45
C ASN A 21 18.70 33.81 -25.29
N PRO A 22 17.49 34.23 -24.89
CA PRO A 22 16.39 33.31 -24.61
C PRO A 22 15.96 32.52 -25.86
N TRP A 23 16.23 33.03 -27.06
CA TRP A 23 15.93 32.34 -28.32
C TRP A 23 16.78 31.09 -28.56
N LEU A 24 18.00 31.04 -28.02
CA LEU A 24 18.85 29.83 -28.10
C LEU A 24 18.30 28.71 -27.19
N ALA A 25 17.73 29.08 -26.05
CA ALA A 25 17.07 28.08 -25.15
C ALA A 25 15.81 27.52 -25.80
N VAL A 26 14.98 28.35 -26.44
CA VAL A 26 13.78 27.90 -27.16
C VAL A 26 14.15 27.01 -28.35
N ALA A 27 15.21 27.35 -29.11
CA ALA A 27 15.69 26.50 -30.20
C ALA A 27 16.23 25.15 -29.70
N ALA A 28 16.92 25.11 -28.56
CA ALA A 28 17.44 23.87 -27.96
C ALA A 28 16.32 22.98 -27.46
N ILE A 29 15.27 23.54 -26.83
CA ILE A 29 14.08 22.81 -26.37
C ILE A 29 13.29 22.25 -27.57
N GLY A 30 13.14 23.06 -28.66
CA GLY A 30 12.49 22.61 -29.88
C GLY A 30 13.24 21.45 -30.57
N ALA A 31 14.58 21.52 -30.63
CA ALA A 31 15.43 20.45 -31.19
C ALA A 31 15.36 19.17 -30.34
N LEU A 32 15.33 19.30 -29.00
CA LEU A 32 15.22 18.16 -28.10
C LEU A 32 13.83 17.49 -28.22
N ALA A 33 12.78 18.28 -28.31
CA ALA A 33 11.41 17.77 -28.50
C ALA A 33 11.26 17.07 -29.86
N TRP A 34 11.89 17.60 -30.91
CA TRP A 34 11.88 17.00 -32.23
C TRP A 34 12.70 15.70 -32.29
N ALA A 35 13.88 15.67 -31.63
CA ALA A 35 14.70 14.46 -31.51
C ALA A 35 14.00 13.35 -30.70
N LEU A 36 13.32 13.71 -29.62
CA LEU A 36 12.48 12.78 -28.86
C LEU A 36 11.31 12.26 -29.67
N ALA A 37 10.59 13.14 -30.38
CA ALA A 37 9.48 12.72 -31.25
C ALA A 37 9.97 11.81 -32.40
N PHE A 38 11.14 12.10 -32.98
CA PHE A 38 11.75 11.26 -34.02
C PHE A 38 12.20 9.90 -33.44
N TYR A 39 12.83 9.88 -32.26
CA TYR A 39 13.23 8.66 -31.58
C TYR A 39 12.03 7.78 -31.23
N PHE A 40 10.95 8.36 -30.67
CA PHE A 40 9.71 7.63 -30.39
C PHE A 40 9.02 7.14 -31.66
N ARG A 41 9.07 7.91 -32.77
CA ARG A 41 8.48 7.49 -34.03
C ARG A 41 9.21 6.29 -34.65
N THR A 42 10.53 6.21 -34.55
CA THR A 42 11.31 5.06 -35.03
C THR A 42 11.13 3.80 -34.17
N TRP A 43 10.71 3.98 -32.90
CA TRP A 43 10.37 2.86 -31.99
C TRP A 43 8.92 2.39 -32.15
N LEU A 44 8.03 3.24 -32.67
CA LEU A 44 6.61 2.95 -32.86
C LEU A 44 6.27 2.52 -34.28
N GLU A 45 7.23 2.45 -35.22
CA GLU A 45 6.98 1.85 -36.52
C GLU A 45 6.77 0.34 -36.31
N PRO A 46 5.55 -0.20 -36.52
CA PRO A 46 5.31 -1.62 -36.40
C PRO A 46 6.15 -2.30 -37.50
N THR A 47 6.98 -3.24 -37.10
CA THR A 47 7.65 -4.17 -38.03
C THR A 47 6.59 -4.73 -38.96
N PRO A 48 6.75 -4.66 -40.30
CA PRO A 48 5.75 -5.22 -41.19
C PRO A 48 5.55 -6.71 -40.86
N PRO A 49 4.31 -7.17 -40.74
CA PRO A 49 4.06 -8.57 -40.39
C PRO A 49 4.67 -9.48 -41.43
N ALA A 50 5.41 -10.49 -40.95
CA ALA A 50 5.86 -11.59 -41.79
C ALA A 50 4.64 -12.25 -42.47
N PRO A 51 4.73 -12.68 -43.73
CA PRO A 51 3.60 -13.32 -44.42
C PRO A 51 3.13 -14.53 -43.61
N PRO A 52 1.82 -14.71 -43.43
CA PRO A 52 1.28 -15.76 -42.60
C PRO A 52 1.69 -17.14 -43.14
N PRO A 53 2.17 -18.06 -42.27
CA PRO A 53 2.21 -19.46 -42.64
C PRO A 53 0.77 -19.93 -42.89
N ALA A 54 0.60 -20.73 -43.95
CA ALA A 54 -0.70 -21.21 -44.41
C ALA A 54 -1.54 -21.79 -43.26
N SER A 55 -2.79 -21.35 -43.23
CA SER A 55 -3.81 -21.60 -42.22
C SER A 55 -3.89 -23.07 -41.76
N ALA A 56 -3.48 -23.31 -40.53
CA ALA A 56 -4.23 -24.22 -39.67
C ALA A 56 -5.43 -23.43 -39.15
N VAL A 57 -6.64 -23.89 -39.42
CA VAL A 57 -7.87 -23.33 -38.87
C VAL A 57 -7.79 -23.53 -37.36
N GLU A 58 -7.36 -22.49 -36.63
CA GLU A 58 -7.35 -22.46 -35.19
C GLU A 58 -8.82 -22.44 -34.75
N ALA A 59 -9.24 -23.51 -34.08
CA ALA A 59 -10.55 -23.55 -33.45
C ALA A 59 -10.68 -22.30 -32.53
N PRO A 60 -11.86 -21.66 -32.46
CA PRO A 60 -12.06 -20.49 -31.62
C PRO A 60 -11.53 -20.80 -30.22
N ALA A 61 -10.56 -20.02 -29.75
CA ALA A 61 -10.07 -20.13 -28.37
C ALA A 61 -11.30 -20.06 -27.45
N ALA A 62 -11.50 -21.11 -26.67
CA ALA A 62 -12.56 -21.12 -25.67
C ALA A 62 -12.43 -19.86 -24.83
N PRO A 63 -13.54 -19.14 -24.48
CA PRO A 63 -13.47 -17.97 -23.62
C PRO A 63 -12.65 -18.36 -22.42
N ALA A 64 -11.64 -17.52 -22.06
CA ALA A 64 -10.84 -17.74 -20.87
C ALA A 64 -11.82 -17.93 -19.71
N ALA A 65 -11.80 -19.11 -19.09
CA ALA A 65 -12.70 -19.42 -17.98
C ALA A 65 -12.57 -18.30 -16.95
N GLU A 66 -13.69 -17.69 -16.56
CA GLU A 66 -13.70 -16.73 -15.47
C GLU A 66 -13.00 -17.37 -14.26
N PRO A 67 -12.10 -16.64 -13.56
CA PRO A 67 -11.38 -17.22 -12.44
C PRO A 67 -12.38 -17.72 -11.41
N ALA A 68 -12.35 -19.03 -11.14
CA ALA A 68 -13.27 -19.67 -10.21
C ALA A 68 -13.16 -18.98 -8.84
N ILE A 69 -14.30 -18.56 -8.28
CA ILE A 69 -14.38 -17.99 -6.92
C ILE A 69 -13.94 -19.09 -5.95
N ARG A 70 -12.88 -18.82 -5.18
CA ARG A 70 -12.29 -19.79 -4.24
C ARG A 70 -13.01 -19.81 -2.88
N HIS A 71 -13.46 -18.65 -2.43
CA HIS A 71 -14.09 -18.45 -1.12
C HIS A 71 -15.41 -17.67 -1.26
N PRO A 72 -16.45 -18.29 -1.87
CA PRO A 72 -17.74 -17.64 -2.01
C PRO A 72 -18.34 -17.37 -0.63
N LEU A 73 -18.89 -16.19 -0.41
CA LEU A 73 -19.69 -15.89 0.78
C LEU A 73 -21.15 -16.08 0.42
N GLU A 74 -21.84 -16.90 1.18
CA GLU A 74 -23.30 -16.97 1.10
C GLU A 74 -23.87 -15.64 1.58
N ALA A 75 -24.84 -15.09 0.83
CA ALA A 75 -25.55 -13.90 1.26
C ALA A 75 -26.16 -14.18 2.64
N ALA A 76 -25.73 -13.44 3.66
CA ALA A 76 -26.33 -13.57 4.98
C ALA A 76 -27.82 -13.27 4.85
N GLY A 77 -28.67 -14.21 5.28
CA GLY A 77 -30.14 -14.04 5.27
C GLY A 77 -30.61 -12.77 6.03
N ASP A 78 -29.74 -12.21 6.86
CA ASP A 78 -29.93 -10.96 7.62
C ASP A 78 -29.31 -9.72 6.94
N ALA A 79 -28.96 -9.80 5.64
CA ALA A 79 -28.52 -8.60 4.92
C ALA A 79 -29.64 -7.55 5.00
N PRO A 80 -29.35 -6.28 5.36
CA PRO A 80 -30.37 -5.26 5.37
C PRO A 80 -31.01 -5.16 3.99
N ALA A 81 -32.33 -5.05 3.93
CA ALA A 81 -33.12 -5.04 2.69
C ALA A 81 -32.62 -3.97 1.69
N THR A 82 -31.93 -2.96 2.19
CA THR A 82 -31.25 -1.92 1.39
C THR A 82 -29.95 -1.49 2.06
N LEU A 83 -28.80 -1.82 1.44
CA LEU A 83 -27.52 -1.21 1.81
C LEU A 83 -27.45 0.18 1.18
N PRO A 84 -26.81 1.17 1.86
CA PRO A 84 -26.56 2.48 1.24
C PRO A 84 -25.63 2.34 0.02
N SER A 85 -25.60 3.36 -0.82
CA SER A 85 -24.56 3.44 -1.86
C SER A 85 -23.18 3.54 -1.18
N LEU A 86 -22.13 3.19 -1.93
CA LEU A 86 -20.76 3.23 -1.42
C LEU A 86 -20.36 4.64 -0.91
N GLU A 87 -20.85 5.70 -1.59
CA GLU A 87 -20.64 7.10 -1.22
C GLU A 87 -21.28 7.46 0.12
N ASN A 88 -22.40 6.82 0.45
CA ASN A 88 -23.18 7.09 1.66
C ASN A 88 -22.94 6.04 2.78
N SER A 89 -21.98 5.15 2.59
CA SER A 89 -21.73 4.02 3.51
C SER A 89 -20.99 4.40 4.80
N ASP A 90 -20.35 5.57 4.85
CA ASP A 90 -19.48 5.96 5.97
C ASP A 90 -20.18 6.00 7.34
N SER A 91 -21.43 6.43 7.40
CA SER A 91 -22.19 6.43 8.66
C SER A 91 -22.36 5.01 9.20
N MET A 92 -22.86 4.10 8.36
CA MET A 92 -23.06 2.69 8.71
C MET A 92 -21.75 2.00 9.08
N MET A 93 -20.66 2.29 8.35
CA MET A 93 -19.33 1.75 8.63
C MET A 93 -18.77 2.27 9.95
N ARG A 94 -18.89 3.56 10.25
CA ARG A 94 -18.47 4.13 11.53
C ARG A 94 -19.18 3.46 12.70
N ASP A 95 -20.49 3.32 12.59
CA ASP A 95 -21.30 2.66 13.64
C ASP A 95 -20.88 1.20 13.83
N SER A 96 -20.64 0.48 12.73
CA SER A 96 -20.24 -0.92 12.76
C SER A 96 -18.85 -1.10 13.36
N VAL A 97 -17.87 -0.30 12.94
CA VAL A 97 -16.51 -0.36 13.47
C VAL A 97 -16.47 0.12 14.93
N SER A 98 -17.18 1.20 15.28
CA SER A 98 -17.24 1.69 16.66
C SER A 98 -17.85 0.66 17.63
N ARG A 99 -18.80 -0.15 17.19
CA ARG A 99 -19.33 -1.26 18.00
C ARG A 99 -18.31 -2.38 18.22
N LEU A 100 -17.44 -2.63 17.24
CA LEU A 100 -16.41 -3.68 17.33
C LEU A 100 -15.23 -3.30 18.21
N ILE A 101 -14.74 -2.06 18.09
CA ILE A 101 -13.49 -1.62 18.74
C ILE A 101 -13.71 -0.61 19.87
N GLY A 102 -14.94 -0.13 20.06
CA GLY A 102 -15.27 0.94 21.00
C GLY A 102 -15.11 2.34 20.40
N GLY A 103 -16.01 3.25 20.80
CA GLY A 103 -16.06 4.62 20.25
C GLY A 103 -14.78 5.41 20.49
N LYS A 104 -14.11 5.24 21.64
CA LYS A 104 -12.83 5.91 21.93
C LYS A 104 -11.72 5.44 20.98
N ALA A 105 -11.53 4.13 20.84
CA ALA A 105 -10.52 3.59 19.93
C ALA A 105 -10.79 4.00 18.49
N PHE A 106 -12.05 4.02 18.08
CA PHE A 106 -12.44 4.53 16.76
C PHE A 106 -12.01 5.98 16.56
N ALA A 107 -12.37 6.87 17.48
CA ALA A 107 -12.06 8.29 17.39
C ALA A 107 -10.55 8.58 17.37
N ASP A 108 -9.78 7.83 18.15
CA ASP A 108 -8.33 8.03 18.26
C ASP A 108 -7.54 7.44 17.07
N MET A 109 -8.00 6.32 16.51
CA MET A 109 -7.18 5.49 15.61
C MET A 109 -7.69 5.43 14.17
N VAL A 110 -8.97 5.69 13.91
CA VAL A 110 -9.59 5.42 12.61
C VAL A 110 -9.83 6.71 11.82
N VAL A 111 -9.52 6.67 10.53
CA VAL A 111 -9.88 7.73 9.57
C VAL A 111 -11.36 7.58 9.23
N PRO A 112 -12.25 8.54 9.59
CA PRO A 112 -13.70 8.31 9.63
C PRO A 112 -14.42 8.51 8.28
N TYR A 113 -13.73 8.53 7.17
CA TYR A 113 -14.29 8.79 5.84
C TYR A 113 -13.74 7.82 4.79
N GLN A 114 -14.57 7.49 3.81
CA GLN A 114 -14.29 6.51 2.75
C GLN A 114 -13.81 5.15 3.30
N LEU A 115 -14.37 4.72 4.45
CA LEU A 115 -13.88 3.57 5.22
C LEU A 115 -13.84 2.30 4.40
N VAL A 116 -14.88 1.99 3.62
CA VAL A 116 -14.93 0.79 2.78
C VAL A 116 -13.80 0.83 1.73
N ARG A 117 -13.67 1.93 1.01
CA ARG A 117 -12.62 2.10 -0.02
C ARG A 117 -11.23 2.00 0.58
N ARG A 118 -10.99 2.59 1.76
CA ARG A 118 -9.71 2.52 2.46
C ARG A 118 -9.37 1.11 2.91
N ILE A 119 -10.34 0.37 3.47
CA ILE A 119 -10.13 -1.02 3.88
C ILE A 119 -9.81 -1.88 2.66
N VAL A 120 -10.60 -1.78 1.59
CA VAL A 120 -10.40 -2.54 0.35
C VAL A 120 -9.03 -2.24 -0.26
N ALA A 121 -8.67 -0.97 -0.41
CA ALA A 121 -7.36 -0.58 -0.95
C ALA A 121 -6.21 -1.06 -0.06
N THR A 122 -6.38 -1.06 1.26
CA THR A 122 -5.36 -1.57 2.18
C THR A 122 -5.20 -3.07 2.03
N VAL A 123 -6.28 -3.84 2.07
CA VAL A 123 -6.25 -5.30 1.89
C VAL A 123 -5.60 -5.68 0.56
N ASP A 124 -5.95 -4.98 -0.53
CA ASP A 124 -5.34 -5.23 -1.84
C ASP A 124 -3.83 -4.95 -1.88
N ASN A 125 -3.37 -3.96 -1.10
CA ASN A 125 -1.96 -3.55 -1.09
C ASN A 125 -1.08 -4.37 -0.11
N LEU A 126 -1.65 -4.99 0.93
CA LEU A 126 -0.85 -5.73 1.93
C LEU A 126 0.05 -6.81 1.32
N PRO A 127 -0.42 -7.68 0.38
CA PRO A 127 0.44 -8.69 -0.25
C PRO A 127 1.40 -8.14 -1.31
N ARG A 128 1.31 -6.84 -1.64
CA ARG A 128 2.22 -6.20 -2.60
C ARG A 128 3.52 -5.77 -1.92
N ARG A 129 4.54 -5.47 -2.69
CA ARG A 129 5.84 -5.00 -2.17
C ARG A 129 5.77 -3.62 -1.50
N THR A 130 4.84 -2.78 -1.91
CA THR A 130 4.64 -1.42 -1.40
C THR A 130 3.18 -1.18 -1.06
N ALA A 131 2.92 -0.55 0.07
CA ALA A 131 1.57 -0.14 0.46
C ALA A 131 1.38 1.36 0.27
N ALA A 132 0.21 1.75 -0.24
CA ALA A 132 -0.20 3.14 -0.31
C ALA A 132 -0.63 3.62 1.09
N THR A 133 0.29 4.18 1.87
CA THR A 133 0.03 4.61 3.27
C THR A 133 -1.12 5.61 3.39
N ARG A 134 -1.35 6.44 2.37
CA ARG A 134 -2.48 7.39 2.32
C ARG A 134 -3.85 6.71 2.22
N ALA A 135 -3.89 5.48 1.74
CA ALA A 135 -5.12 4.70 1.62
C ALA A 135 -5.48 3.94 2.92
N MET A 136 -4.60 3.92 3.91
CA MET A 136 -4.87 3.20 5.16
C MET A 136 -6.08 3.78 5.91
N PRO A 137 -6.92 2.90 6.52
CA PRO A 137 -8.07 3.32 7.31
C PRO A 137 -7.68 3.79 8.72
N LEU A 138 -6.40 3.68 9.10
CA LEU A 138 -5.87 4.06 10.40
C LEU A 138 -5.06 5.34 10.32
N ASN A 139 -5.16 6.15 11.37
CA ASN A 139 -4.28 7.28 11.59
C ASN A 139 -2.84 6.80 11.77
N ALA A 140 -1.88 7.62 11.33
CA ALA A 140 -0.47 7.32 11.55
C ALA A 140 -0.17 7.22 13.06
N VAL A 141 0.60 6.20 13.44
CA VAL A 141 1.07 6.05 14.82
C VAL A 141 1.96 7.25 15.16
N PRO A 142 1.72 7.95 16.29
CA PRO A 142 2.49 9.14 16.67
C PRO A 142 3.99 8.86 16.76
N GLY A 143 4.79 9.83 16.34
CA GLY A 143 6.26 9.79 16.34
C GLY A 143 6.85 9.15 15.08
N GLY A 144 8.07 9.50 14.73
CA GLY A 144 8.82 8.95 13.60
C GLY A 144 9.32 7.53 13.87
N PHE A 145 9.61 6.79 12.81
CA PHE A 145 10.29 5.49 12.94
C PHE A 145 11.66 5.67 13.59
N ALA A 146 11.94 4.89 14.63
CA ALA A 146 13.20 4.93 15.37
C ALA A 146 14.11 3.76 14.96
N ALA A 147 15.38 4.07 14.77
CA ALA A 147 16.45 3.10 14.59
C ALA A 147 17.54 3.34 15.62
N VAL A 148 18.15 2.29 16.11
CA VAL A 148 19.29 2.33 17.04
C VAL A 148 20.56 1.90 16.30
N THR A 149 21.65 2.65 16.51
CA THR A 149 22.95 2.33 15.93
C THR A 149 23.92 1.94 17.03
N ASN A 150 24.48 0.75 16.94
CA ASN A 150 25.50 0.22 17.84
C ASN A 150 26.76 -0.10 17.01
N GLY A 151 27.81 0.72 17.14
CA GLY A 151 28.97 0.66 16.27
C GLY A 151 28.58 0.90 14.80
N GLU A 152 28.89 -0.02 13.92
CA GLU A 152 28.55 0.07 12.49
C GLU A 152 27.17 -0.53 12.13
N GLN A 153 26.48 -1.13 13.08
CA GLN A 153 25.20 -1.80 12.82
C GLN A 153 24.02 -0.93 13.26
N THR A 154 23.10 -0.70 12.33
CA THR A 154 21.80 -0.06 12.60
C THR A 154 20.72 -1.12 12.62
N ALA A 155 19.79 -1.05 13.57
CA ALA A 155 18.67 -1.97 13.70
C ALA A 155 17.37 -1.22 14.06
N VAL A 156 16.24 -1.91 13.94
CA VAL A 156 14.94 -1.40 14.43
C VAL A 156 15.04 -1.17 15.94
N ASP A 157 14.73 0.05 16.38
CA ASP A 157 14.67 0.33 17.82
C ASP A 157 13.38 -0.26 18.41
N THR A 158 13.49 -0.96 19.54
CA THR A 158 12.36 -1.57 20.25
C THR A 158 11.33 -0.55 20.77
N VAL A 159 11.70 0.73 20.83
CA VAL A 159 10.73 1.80 21.12
C VAL A 159 9.57 1.81 20.11
N ASN A 160 9.80 1.39 18.86
CA ASN A 160 8.74 1.24 17.89
C ASN A 160 7.70 0.23 18.36
N TYR A 161 8.12 -0.90 18.94
CA TYR A 161 7.22 -1.98 19.38
C TYR A 161 6.19 -1.46 20.39
N ARG A 162 6.64 -0.67 21.38
CA ARG A 162 5.75 -0.08 22.39
C ARG A 162 4.71 0.86 21.82
N ARG A 163 5.03 1.59 20.75
CA ARG A 163 4.13 2.52 20.08
C ARG A 163 2.94 1.82 19.41
N TYR A 164 3.14 0.58 18.98
CA TYR A 164 2.08 -0.21 18.33
C TYR A 164 1.21 -0.98 19.33
N VAL A 165 1.63 -1.15 20.60
CA VAL A 165 0.88 -1.89 21.61
C VAL A 165 -0.59 -1.44 21.73
N PRO A 166 -0.94 -0.15 21.76
CA PRO A 166 -2.35 0.27 21.82
C PRO A 166 -3.18 -0.23 20.64
N TYR A 167 -2.62 -0.20 19.43
CA TYR A 167 -3.27 -0.68 18.22
C TYR A 167 -3.44 -2.20 18.24
N VAL A 168 -2.40 -2.91 18.64
CA VAL A 168 -2.41 -4.38 18.77
C VAL A 168 -3.40 -4.82 19.85
N ASN A 169 -3.50 -4.10 20.96
CA ASN A 169 -4.51 -4.37 21.99
C ASN A 169 -5.93 -4.27 21.45
N VAL A 170 -6.22 -3.25 20.64
CA VAL A 170 -7.53 -3.10 19.99
C VAL A 170 -7.77 -4.27 19.04
N VAL A 171 -6.82 -4.61 18.17
CA VAL A 171 -6.95 -5.73 17.22
C VAL A 171 -7.17 -7.05 17.96
N ALA A 172 -6.36 -7.34 18.98
CA ALA A 172 -6.46 -8.59 19.76
C ALA A 172 -7.78 -8.72 20.51
N ALA A 173 -8.40 -7.60 20.92
CA ALA A 173 -9.68 -7.59 21.64
C ALA A 173 -10.90 -7.76 20.72
N ILE A 174 -10.76 -7.71 19.40
CA ILE A 174 -11.89 -7.86 18.47
C ILE A 174 -12.47 -9.29 18.60
N ASP A 175 -13.79 -9.39 18.76
CA ASP A 175 -14.52 -10.65 18.62
C ASP A 175 -14.56 -11.06 17.14
N ALA A 176 -13.81 -12.10 16.77
CA ALA A 176 -13.67 -12.54 15.40
C ALA A 176 -15.00 -13.00 14.76
N PRO A 177 -15.88 -13.77 15.45
CA PRO A 177 -17.21 -14.07 14.94
C PRO A 177 -18.07 -12.82 14.67
N ALA A 178 -18.05 -11.81 15.56
CA ALA A 178 -18.81 -10.57 15.36
C ALA A 178 -18.25 -9.76 14.17
N LEU A 179 -16.91 -9.70 14.03
CA LEU A 179 -16.24 -9.06 12.88
C LEU A 179 -16.69 -9.70 11.57
N VAL A 180 -16.62 -11.04 11.47
CA VAL A 180 -16.95 -11.76 10.24
C VAL A 180 -18.44 -11.66 9.92
N ARG A 181 -19.34 -11.78 10.91
CA ARG A 181 -20.77 -11.53 10.69
C ARG A 181 -21.04 -10.12 10.15
N GLY A 182 -20.38 -9.10 10.72
CA GLY A 182 -20.48 -7.72 10.24
C GLY A 182 -19.95 -7.56 8.82
N TYR A 183 -18.83 -8.19 8.50
CA TYR A 183 -18.24 -8.20 7.18
C TYR A 183 -19.15 -8.85 6.13
N VAL A 184 -19.63 -10.07 6.39
CA VAL A 184 -20.54 -10.80 5.48
C VAL A 184 -21.80 -9.98 5.20
N ARG A 185 -22.39 -9.37 6.25
CA ARG A 185 -23.56 -8.50 6.10
C ARG A 185 -23.32 -7.29 5.20
N LEU A 186 -22.13 -6.70 5.25
CA LEU A 186 -21.75 -5.50 4.50
C LEU A 186 -20.94 -5.84 3.23
N TYR A 187 -20.75 -7.12 2.94
CA TYR A 187 -19.92 -7.62 1.85
C TYR A 187 -20.18 -6.96 0.48
N PRO A 188 -21.45 -6.72 0.06
CA PRO A 188 -21.70 -6.07 -1.22
C PRO A 188 -21.01 -4.68 -1.39
N LEU A 189 -20.83 -3.94 -0.28
CA LEU A 189 -20.10 -2.67 -0.31
C LEU A 189 -18.60 -2.87 -0.56
N PHE A 190 -18.00 -3.89 0.06
CA PHE A 190 -16.59 -4.23 -0.14
C PHE A 190 -16.33 -4.74 -1.55
N GLN A 191 -17.19 -5.61 -2.05
CA GLN A 191 -17.09 -6.14 -3.41
C GLN A 191 -17.17 -5.00 -4.44
N ARG A 192 -18.16 -4.13 -4.30
CA ARG A 192 -18.30 -2.97 -5.19
C ARG A 192 -17.09 -2.03 -5.14
N ALA A 193 -16.54 -1.75 -3.94
CA ALA A 193 -15.34 -0.95 -3.82
C ALA A 193 -14.12 -1.60 -4.48
N TYR A 194 -14.05 -2.94 -4.49
CA TYR A 194 -12.98 -3.68 -5.15
C TYR A 194 -13.10 -3.62 -6.67
N GLU A 195 -14.30 -3.71 -7.19
CA GLU A 195 -14.58 -3.52 -8.63
C GLU A 195 -14.22 -2.09 -9.08
N GLU A 196 -14.61 -1.07 -8.30
CA GLU A 196 -14.27 0.34 -8.56
C GLU A 196 -12.75 0.61 -8.42
N LEU A 197 -12.03 -0.18 -7.62
CA LEU A 197 -10.57 -0.10 -7.51
C LEU A 197 -9.84 -0.59 -8.77
N GLY A 198 -10.58 -1.21 -9.72
CA GLY A 198 -10.04 -1.67 -11.01
C GLY A 198 -9.96 -3.18 -11.16
N PHE A 199 -10.72 -3.94 -10.36
CA PHE A 199 -10.76 -5.41 -10.43
C PHE A 199 -12.17 -5.93 -10.75
N PRO A 200 -12.79 -5.52 -11.89
CA PRO A 200 -14.09 -6.05 -12.31
C PRO A 200 -13.96 -7.57 -12.54
N GLY A 201 -14.93 -8.33 -12.08
CA GLY A 201 -14.95 -9.80 -12.22
C GLY A 201 -14.01 -10.54 -11.25
N LYS A 202 -13.31 -9.86 -10.33
CA LYS A 202 -12.57 -10.49 -9.24
C LYS A 202 -13.36 -10.42 -7.93
N TYR A 203 -13.15 -11.43 -7.08
CA TYR A 203 -13.89 -11.60 -5.85
C TYR A 203 -13.07 -11.07 -4.66
N PHE A 204 -13.59 -10.07 -3.95
CA PHE A 204 -12.84 -9.41 -2.86
C PHE A 204 -12.52 -10.35 -1.70
N ASN A 205 -13.42 -11.30 -1.37
CA ASN A 205 -13.13 -12.24 -0.30
C ASN A 205 -11.95 -13.16 -0.60
N ASP A 206 -11.73 -13.53 -1.85
CA ASP A 206 -10.53 -14.26 -2.27
C ASP A 206 -9.26 -13.43 -2.03
N ARG A 207 -9.31 -12.12 -2.32
CA ARG A 207 -8.20 -11.21 -2.06
C ARG A 207 -7.95 -11.00 -0.58
N LEU A 208 -9.00 -10.93 0.24
CA LEU A 208 -8.90 -10.85 1.69
C LEU A 208 -8.22 -12.10 2.27
N MET A 209 -8.62 -13.29 1.82
CA MET A 209 -7.98 -14.54 2.25
C MET A 209 -6.51 -14.61 1.84
N GLU A 210 -6.17 -14.21 0.62
CA GLU A 210 -4.78 -14.10 0.16
C GLU A 210 -3.96 -13.14 1.05
N ALA A 211 -4.53 -12.00 1.42
CA ALA A 211 -3.86 -11.04 2.29
C ALA A 211 -3.65 -11.59 3.71
N ILE A 212 -4.61 -12.32 4.24
CA ILE A 212 -4.47 -12.98 5.55
C ILE A 212 -3.38 -14.05 5.49
N ASP A 213 -3.39 -14.90 4.46
CA ASP A 213 -2.40 -15.97 4.30
C ASP A 213 -0.98 -15.40 4.16
N ASP A 214 -0.81 -14.34 3.34
CA ASP A 214 0.47 -13.62 3.23
C ASP A 214 0.97 -13.07 4.58
N LEU A 215 0.09 -12.45 5.37
CA LEU A 215 0.47 -11.94 6.68
C LEU A 215 0.88 -13.05 7.67
N LEU A 216 0.19 -14.19 7.62
CA LEU A 216 0.49 -15.35 8.48
C LEU A 216 1.86 -15.97 8.16
N GLU A 217 2.35 -15.83 6.92
CA GLU A 217 3.68 -16.28 6.48
C GLU A 217 4.83 -15.37 6.94
N THR A 218 4.55 -14.28 7.67
CA THR A 218 5.59 -13.39 8.19
C THR A 218 6.58 -14.19 9.06
N PRO A 219 7.90 -14.13 8.77
CA PRO A 219 8.88 -14.84 9.58
C PRO A 219 8.98 -14.26 10.99
N GLU A 220 9.33 -15.10 11.93
CA GLU A 220 9.69 -14.71 13.30
C GLU A 220 11.19 -14.39 13.36
N LEU A 221 11.54 -13.33 14.07
CA LEU A 221 12.91 -12.88 14.22
C LEU A 221 13.32 -13.00 15.69
N ASP A 222 14.48 -13.62 15.94
CA ASP A 222 15.04 -13.74 17.29
C ASP A 222 15.63 -12.44 17.81
N ALA A 223 15.90 -11.47 16.91
CA ALA A 223 16.49 -10.18 17.24
C ALA A 223 15.88 -9.08 16.36
N PRO A 224 15.98 -7.80 16.79
CA PRO A 224 15.54 -6.67 15.96
C PRO A 224 16.23 -6.67 14.60
N ALA A 225 15.42 -6.51 13.53
CA ALA A 225 15.91 -6.56 12.17
C ALA A 225 16.98 -5.48 11.92
N LYS A 226 18.09 -5.87 11.27
CA LYS A 226 19.13 -4.94 10.84
C LYS A 226 18.62 -4.08 9.68
N LEU A 227 19.08 -2.83 9.67
CA LEU A 227 18.65 -1.82 8.72
C LEU A 227 19.84 -1.24 7.96
N LEU A 228 19.57 -0.87 6.72
CA LEU A 228 20.41 0.00 5.91
C LEU A 228 19.65 1.30 5.63
N ARG A 229 20.39 2.36 5.33
CA ARG A 229 19.82 3.65 4.91
C ARG A 229 20.48 4.12 3.61
N PRO A 230 20.21 3.44 2.49
CA PRO A 230 20.86 3.78 1.22
C PRO A 230 20.41 5.16 0.69
N ARG A 231 19.23 5.62 1.11
CA ARG A 231 18.65 6.93 0.76
C ARG A 231 18.01 7.59 1.99
N VAL A 232 16.80 8.09 1.84
CA VAL A 232 16.05 8.77 2.92
C VAL A 232 15.38 7.79 3.87
N LEU A 233 14.90 6.66 3.35
CA LEU A 233 14.15 5.66 4.10
C LEU A 233 15.06 4.52 4.54
N PHE A 234 14.71 3.90 5.68
CA PHE A 234 15.34 2.67 6.13
C PHE A 234 14.79 1.46 5.38
N GLU A 235 15.68 0.59 4.94
CA GLU A 235 15.41 -0.70 4.31
C GLU A 235 15.97 -1.80 5.21
N PHE A 236 15.42 -3.01 5.14
CA PHE A 236 16.01 -4.15 5.83
C PHE A 236 17.37 -4.49 5.19
N ALA A 237 18.38 -4.76 6.04
CA ALA A 237 19.70 -5.15 5.56
C ALA A 237 19.70 -6.54 4.92
N ASP A 238 18.79 -7.40 5.36
CA ASP A 238 18.55 -8.70 4.77
C ASP A 238 17.68 -8.55 3.52
N PRO A 239 18.17 -8.94 2.32
CA PRO A 239 17.42 -8.83 1.07
C PRO A 239 16.13 -9.66 1.10
N ASP A 240 16.10 -10.81 1.77
CA ASP A 240 14.90 -11.65 1.85
C ASP A 240 13.80 -10.98 2.67
N LEU A 241 14.16 -10.25 3.72
CA LEU A 241 13.22 -9.43 4.47
C LEU A 241 12.77 -8.20 3.68
N GLU A 242 13.67 -7.56 2.92
CA GLU A 242 13.29 -6.39 2.12
C GLU A 242 12.42 -6.74 0.92
N MET A 243 12.54 -7.94 0.37
CA MET A 243 11.67 -8.44 -0.70
C MET A 243 10.27 -8.85 -0.24
N ARG A 244 10.04 -8.98 1.07
CA ARG A 244 8.74 -9.35 1.64
C ARG A 244 7.64 -8.35 1.28
N SER A 245 6.39 -8.78 1.41
CA SER A 245 5.22 -7.95 1.18
C SER A 245 5.19 -6.73 2.12
N ALA A 246 4.44 -5.72 1.75
CA ALA A 246 4.26 -4.54 2.61
C ALA A 246 3.65 -4.92 3.97
N GLY A 247 2.69 -5.84 3.97
CA GLY A 247 2.05 -6.34 5.19
C GLY A 247 3.04 -7.07 6.09
N GLN A 248 3.83 -7.98 5.55
CA GLN A 248 4.88 -8.68 6.30
C GLN A 248 5.93 -7.71 6.86
N LYS A 249 6.37 -6.72 6.06
CA LYS A 249 7.29 -5.67 6.53
C LYS A 249 6.70 -4.81 7.65
N ILE A 250 5.38 -4.59 7.67
CA ILE A 250 4.72 -3.92 8.81
C ILE A 250 4.81 -4.81 10.05
N LEU A 251 4.48 -6.11 9.96
CA LEU A 251 4.56 -7.04 11.10
C LEU A 251 5.98 -7.17 11.65
N LEU A 252 6.99 -7.20 10.80
CA LEU A 252 8.39 -7.20 11.24
C LEU A 252 8.78 -5.93 12.01
N ARG A 253 8.21 -4.77 11.65
CA ARG A 253 8.52 -3.47 12.29
C ARG A 253 7.80 -3.23 13.61
N ILE A 254 6.64 -3.87 13.83
CA ILE A 254 5.90 -3.73 15.09
C ILE A 254 6.46 -4.62 16.22
N GLY A 255 7.37 -5.53 15.91
CA GLY A 255 8.05 -6.42 16.84
C GLY A 255 7.39 -7.78 17.02
N PRO A 256 8.16 -8.79 17.48
CA PRO A 256 7.75 -10.19 17.47
C PRO A 256 6.50 -10.46 18.32
N GLU A 257 6.43 -9.92 19.55
CA GLU A 257 5.28 -10.11 20.44
C GLU A 257 4.00 -9.53 19.87
N ASN A 258 4.07 -8.32 19.32
CA ASN A 258 2.93 -7.68 18.67
C ASN A 258 2.51 -8.45 17.40
N ALA A 259 3.48 -8.88 16.58
CA ALA A 259 3.23 -9.67 15.38
C ALA A 259 2.54 -11.01 15.72
N ALA A 260 3.00 -11.70 16.76
CA ALA A 260 2.39 -12.96 17.22
C ALA A 260 0.91 -12.77 17.60
N ARG A 261 0.59 -11.72 18.37
CA ARG A 261 -0.79 -11.41 18.76
C ARG A 261 -1.69 -11.05 17.58
N VAL A 262 -1.13 -10.32 16.60
CA VAL A 262 -1.86 -10.03 15.35
C VAL A 262 -2.09 -11.30 14.55
N LYS A 263 -1.07 -12.16 14.40
CA LYS A 263 -1.20 -13.45 13.69
C LYS A 263 -2.23 -14.36 14.35
N GLU A 264 -2.25 -14.43 15.68
CA GLU A 264 -3.27 -15.19 16.42
C GLU A 264 -4.69 -14.70 16.05
N LYS A 265 -4.92 -13.39 16.05
CA LYS A 265 -6.21 -12.83 15.64
C LYS A 265 -6.53 -13.11 14.16
N LEU A 266 -5.54 -13.04 13.28
CA LEU A 266 -5.72 -13.38 11.86
C LEU A 266 -6.12 -14.85 11.68
N TRP A 267 -5.57 -15.78 12.46
CA TRP A 267 -5.99 -17.19 12.46
C TRP A 267 -7.44 -17.35 12.88
N GLU A 268 -7.90 -16.63 13.93
CA GLU A 268 -9.30 -16.65 14.34
C GLU A 268 -10.21 -16.15 13.22
N VAL A 269 -9.89 -14.97 12.63
CA VAL A 269 -10.68 -14.39 11.54
C VAL A 269 -10.71 -15.30 10.32
N ARG A 270 -9.57 -15.88 9.94
CA ARG A 270 -9.46 -16.83 8.83
C ARG A 270 -10.39 -18.02 9.00
N ARG A 271 -10.39 -18.61 10.19
CA ARG A 271 -11.27 -19.74 10.51
C ARG A 271 -12.75 -19.38 10.37
N GLU A 272 -13.14 -18.23 10.90
CA GLU A 272 -14.54 -17.75 10.80
C GLU A 272 -14.94 -17.45 9.34
N LEU A 273 -14.03 -16.88 8.52
CA LEU A 273 -14.28 -16.64 7.09
C LEU A 273 -14.45 -17.96 6.32
N LEU A 274 -13.65 -18.97 6.60
CA LEU A 274 -13.79 -20.30 6.00
C LEU A 274 -15.14 -20.95 6.37
N ALA A 275 -15.55 -20.80 7.64
CA ALA A 275 -16.85 -21.29 8.08
C ALA A 275 -18.01 -20.58 7.35
N ALA A 276 -17.89 -19.25 7.18
CA ALA A 276 -18.89 -18.45 6.45
C ALA A 276 -18.93 -18.73 4.95
N SER A 277 -17.86 -19.29 4.37
CA SER A 277 -17.81 -19.69 2.95
C SER A 277 -18.27 -21.14 2.71
N GLY A 278 -18.86 -21.84 3.70
CA GLY A 278 -19.31 -23.22 3.56
C GLY A 278 -18.18 -24.26 3.44
N ARG A 279 -16.93 -23.87 3.61
CA ARG A 279 -15.76 -24.76 3.66
C ARG A 279 -15.43 -25.05 5.12
N ARG A 280 -15.83 -26.22 5.58
CA ARG A 280 -15.45 -26.76 6.91
C ARG A 280 -14.13 -27.54 6.81
#